data_62eda04568b331e20533f5806c497062
#
_entry.id   62eda04568b331e20533f5806c497062
#
_cell.length_a   1.000
_cell.length_b   1.000
_cell.length_c   1.000
_cell.angle_alpha   90.00
_cell.angle_beta   90.00
_cell.angle_gamma   90.00
#
_symmetry.space_group_name_H-M   'P 1'
#
loop_
_entity.id
_entity.type
_entity.pdbx_description
1 polymer ?
#
loop_
_entity_poly.entity_id
_entity_poly.type
_entity_poly.pdbx_seq_one_letter_code
_entity_poly.pdbx_strand_id
1 'polypeptide(L)'
;MKYLKVITASPGLSGAGLVFDYLLDRNDFISPFKEYPDKDQQSEFRFVTDPGGLNSLYNGFYKNFSTNNCAYVYDEFNKYLKKISKLTIVENNKKKKLYSNIFFKEIKKFKKKIIKSSYYGLPQFHRLGLNKKDKLLWKITNRFRSAQQSKFLQMVLPVDEKTFINESIKFVDKVLYSQVINKRKNIVIDQGANFWEPELSTIFYSNKKIILITRDPRSIFASMKSRKSLSYPGHNVNIFIDWYQSIISKIRAFKKSKNVLLIKYEKFIINHGNESKKLLKFLKIKKIDKNIFNIDDSRKNIYKADKVLTKKEKHLIETKLKKYLQWPKKKSI
;
A
#
# COMPACT_ATOMS: atom_id res chain seq x y z
N MET A 1 -6.14 25.34 4.42
CA MET A 1 -4.81 24.69 4.24
C MET A 1 -5.03 23.21 4.06
N LYS A 2 -4.43 22.57 3.05
CA LYS A 2 -4.45 21.11 2.93
C LYS A 2 -3.35 20.54 3.82
N TYR A 3 -3.72 19.74 4.82
CA TYR A 3 -2.77 19.07 5.69
C TYR A 3 -1.83 18.15 4.91
N LEU A 4 -0.60 18.02 5.40
CA LEU A 4 0.40 17.15 4.82
C LEU A 4 0.00 15.68 5.01
N LYS A 5 0.11 14.88 3.96
CA LYS A 5 0.01 13.43 4.01
C LYS A 5 1.41 12.83 3.89
N VAL A 6 1.85 12.16 4.92
CA VAL A 6 3.10 11.41 4.93
C VAL A 6 2.78 9.94 4.71
N ILE A 7 3.32 9.39 3.65
CA ILE A 7 3.02 8.04 3.21
C ILE A 7 4.29 7.22 3.34
N THR A 8 4.28 6.19 4.18
CA THR A 8 5.42 5.27 4.31
C THR A 8 5.28 4.10 3.34
N ALA A 9 6.39 3.60 2.85
CA ALA A 9 6.46 2.38 2.06
C ALA A 9 7.79 1.67 2.27
N SER A 10 7.76 0.34 2.23
CA SER A 10 8.96 -0.49 2.33
C SER A 10 8.78 -1.82 1.61
N PRO A 11 9.85 -2.46 1.13
CA PRO A 11 9.77 -3.86 0.73
C PRO A 11 9.50 -4.68 1.99
N GLY A 12 8.54 -5.57 1.97
CA GLY A 12 8.01 -6.32 3.10
C GLY A 12 8.96 -6.55 4.29
N LEU A 13 8.47 -6.32 5.48
CA LEU A 13 9.19 -6.47 6.76
C LEU A 13 10.48 -5.61 6.90
N SER A 14 10.59 -4.53 6.14
CA SER A 14 11.76 -3.63 6.15
C SER A 14 11.65 -2.48 7.15
N GLY A 15 10.63 -2.47 8.00
CA GLY A 15 10.52 -1.53 9.11
C GLY A 15 9.88 -0.18 8.81
N ALA A 16 8.92 -0.12 7.86
CA ALA A 16 8.13 1.09 7.63
C ALA A 16 7.44 1.58 8.91
N GLY A 17 6.97 0.67 9.74
CA GLY A 17 6.38 0.97 11.04
C GLY A 17 7.27 1.81 11.95
N LEU A 18 8.61 1.73 11.84
CA LEU A 18 9.53 2.56 12.63
C LEU A 18 9.27 4.06 12.42
N VAL A 19 9.21 4.50 11.17
CA VAL A 19 8.98 5.91 10.83
C VAL A 19 7.53 6.31 11.06
N PHE A 20 6.61 5.40 10.79
CA PHE A 20 5.19 5.57 11.06
C PHE A 20 4.95 5.82 12.56
N ASP A 21 5.47 4.95 13.44
CA ASP A 21 5.35 5.08 14.89
C ASP A 21 6.04 6.34 15.41
N TYR A 22 7.24 6.65 14.90
CA TYR A 22 7.95 7.90 15.24
C TYR A 22 7.12 9.15 14.93
N LEU A 23 6.40 9.19 13.80
CA LEU A 23 5.56 10.32 13.44
C LEU A 23 4.27 10.35 14.25
N LEU A 24 3.66 9.21 14.50
CA LEU A 24 2.42 9.14 15.29
C LEU A 24 2.56 9.53 16.74
N ASP A 25 3.74 9.31 17.30
CA ASP A 25 4.07 9.70 18.66
C ASP A 25 4.13 11.23 18.84
N ARG A 26 4.06 11.95 17.74
CA ARG A 26 4.03 13.41 17.70
C ARG A 26 2.61 13.93 17.69
N ASN A 27 2.34 14.98 18.47
CA ASN A 27 1.01 15.59 18.57
C ASN A 27 0.50 16.23 17.28
N ASP A 28 1.36 16.48 16.30
CA ASP A 28 1.02 17.11 15.02
C ASP A 28 0.63 16.10 13.92
N PHE A 29 0.66 14.79 14.23
CA PHE A 29 0.25 13.72 13.32
C PHE A 29 -0.90 12.87 13.85
N ILE A 30 -1.63 12.27 12.93
CA ILE A 30 -2.69 11.29 13.21
C ILE A 30 -2.72 10.25 12.08
N SER A 31 -3.06 9.02 12.42
CA SER A 31 -3.38 7.98 11.42
C SER A 31 -4.88 7.76 11.35
N PRO A 32 -5.45 7.56 10.15
CA PRO A 32 -6.87 7.25 10.00
C PRO A 32 -7.30 5.94 10.67
N PHE A 33 -6.37 5.05 10.98
CA PHE A 33 -6.66 3.67 11.40
C PHE A 33 -5.89 3.18 12.63
N LYS A 34 -5.12 4.03 13.32
CA LYS A 34 -4.27 3.56 14.45
C LYS A 34 -5.02 3.32 15.77
N GLU A 35 -6.20 3.83 15.93
CA GLU A 35 -6.94 3.69 17.21
C GLU A 35 -7.49 2.28 17.46
N TYR A 36 -7.08 1.30 16.65
CA TYR A 36 -7.61 -0.06 16.74
C TYR A 36 -6.58 -0.99 17.36
N PRO A 37 -6.89 -1.56 18.55
CA PRO A 37 -5.94 -2.34 19.35
C PRO A 37 -5.66 -3.74 18.81
N ASP A 38 -6.37 -4.19 17.78
CA ASP A 38 -6.27 -5.56 17.30
C ASP A 38 -5.09 -5.69 16.30
N LYS A 39 -4.04 -6.41 16.73
CA LYS A 39 -2.79 -6.58 15.97
C LYS A 39 -2.96 -7.29 14.64
N ASP A 40 -4.06 -7.99 14.44
CA ASP A 40 -4.36 -8.75 13.23
C ASP A 40 -5.16 -7.96 12.20
N GLN A 41 -5.61 -6.75 12.53
CA GLN A 41 -6.39 -5.92 11.63
C GLN A 41 -5.51 -4.90 10.93
N GLN A 42 -5.73 -4.80 9.61
CA GLN A 42 -4.97 -3.91 8.75
C GLN A 42 -5.21 -2.45 9.13
N SER A 43 -4.26 -1.85 9.85
CA SER A 43 -4.22 -0.41 10.15
C SER A 43 -3.86 0.45 8.93
N GLU A 44 -3.85 -0.13 7.74
CA GLU A 44 -3.32 0.47 6.52
C GLU A 44 -4.44 0.91 5.59
N PHE A 45 -4.36 2.15 5.09
CA PHE A 45 -5.28 2.63 4.05
C PHE A 45 -4.83 2.10 2.68
N ARG A 46 -5.17 0.86 2.40
CA ARG A 46 -4.77 0.15 1.17
C ARG A 46 -5.71 0.35 -0.01
N PHE A 47 -6.81 1.05 0.17
CA PHE A 47 -7.79 1.29 -0.90
C PHE A 47 -7.16 1.79 -2.20
N VAL A 48 -6.07 2.55 -2.11
CA VAL A 48 -5.37 3.08 -3.28
C VAL A 48 -4.49 2.01 -3.94
N THR A 49 -3.78 1.19 -3.18
CA THR A 49 -2.68 0.32 -3.66
C THR A 49 -3.05 -1.15 -3.81
N ASP A 50 -4.10 -1.62 -3.16
CA ASP A 50 -4.51 -3.03 -3.22
C ASP A 50 -4.93 -3.45 -4.63
N PRO A 51 -4.75 -4.73 -4.99
CA PRO A 51 -5.38 -5.30 -6.19
C PRO A 51 -6.89 -5.09 -6.19
N GLY A 52 -7.42 -4.56 -7.28
CA GLY A 52 -8.82 -4.13 -7.38
C GLY A 52 -9.11 -2.76 -6.78
N GLY A 53 -8.14 -2.09 -6.14
CA GLY A 53 -8.25 -0.74 -5.64
C GLY A 53 -8.10 0.35 -6.73
N LEU A 54 -7.84 1.58 -6.28
CA LEU A 54 -7.87 2.75 -7.15
C LEU A 54 -6.76 2.76 -8.23
N ASN A 55 -5.55 2.29 -7.88
CA ASN A 55 -4.45 2.16 -8.85
C ASN A 55 -4.75 1.10 -9.92
N SER A 56 -5.37 -0.03 -9.54
CA SER A 56 -5.76 -1.06 -10.50
C SER A 56 -6.80 -0.54 -11.47
N LEU A 57 -7.78 0.22 -10.97
CA LEU A 57 -8.80 0.86 -11.79
C LEU A 57 -8.19 1.87 -12.78
N TYR A 58 -7.29 2.73 -12.30
CA TYR A 58 -6.59 3.69 -13.13
C TYR A 58 -5.77 3.03 -14.24
N ASN A 59 -4.99 2.02 -13.89
CA ASN A 59 -4.16 1.31 -14.86
C ASN A 59 -5.01 0.64 -15.95
N GLY A 60 -6.13 0.03 -15.58
CA GLY A 60 -7.03 -0.59 -16.54
C GLY A 60 -7.75 0.42 -17.43
N PHE A 61 -8.07 1.61 -16.91
CA PHE A 61 -8.75 2.65 -17.67
C PHE A 61 -7.83 3.41 -18.62
N TYR A 62 -6.55 3.64 -18.26
CA TYR A 62 -5.70 4.59 -19.02
C TYR A 62 -4.38 3.99 -19.51
N LYS A 63 -3.81 3.00 -18.85
CA LYS A 63 -2.54 2.39 -19.26
C LYS A 63 -2.75 1.16 -20.14
N ASN A 64 -3.82 0.41 -19.89
CA ASN A 64 -4.20 -0.80 -20.65
C ASN A 64 -5.63 -0.67 -21.19
N PHE A 65 -5.93 0.45 -21.83
CA PHE A 65 -7.29 0.77 -22.27
C PHE A 65 -7.80 -0.22 -23.32
N SER A 66 -8.93 -0.82 -23.05
CA SER A 66 -9.88 -1.40 -24.00
C SER A 66 -11.25 -1.45 -23.32
N THR A 67 -12.32 -1.48 -24.09
CA THR A 67 -13.69 -1.57 -23.53
C THR A 67 -13.87 -2.80 -22.64
N ASN A 68 -13.28 -3.93 -23.04
CA ASN A 68 -13.30 -5.15 -22.26
C ASN A 68 -12.51 -5.02 -20.95
N ASN A 69 -11.29 -4.49 -21.02
CA ASN A 69 -10.44 -4.32 -19.84
C ASN A 69 -11.09 -3.32 -18.87
N CYS A 70 -11.66 -2.23 -19.36
CA CYS A 70 -12.41 -1.29 -18.52
C CYS A 70 -13.56 -1.99 -17.76
N ALA A 71 -14.31 -2.88 -18.41
CA ALA A 71 -15.37 -3.64 -17.77
C ALA A 71 -14.81 -4.59 -16.67
N TYR A 72 -13.73 -5.31 -16.96
CA TYR A 72 -13.13 -6.23 -16.00
C TYR A 72 -12.55 -5.51 -14.79
N VAL A 73 -11.76 -4.45 -14.97
CA VAL A 73 -11.18 -3.73 -13.84
C VAL A 73 -12.24 -3.02 -13.02
N TYR A 74 -13.34 -2.56 -13.64
CA TYR A 74 -14.45 -1.96 -12.93
C TYR A 74 -15.26 -2.99 -12.12
N ASP A 75 -15.44 -4.19 -12.65
CA ASP A 75 -16.04 -5.31 -11.91
C ASP A 75 -15.18 -5.74 -10.73
N GLU A 76 -13.87 -5.90 -10.92
CA GLU A 76 -12.92 -6.18 -9.84
C GLU A 76 -12.92 -5.08 -8.77
N PHE A 77 -13.00 -3.82 -9.17
CA PHE A 77 -13.15 -2.71 -8.24
C PHE A 77 -14.45 -2.82 -7.42
N ASN A 78 -15.57 -3.16 -8.05
CA ASN A 78 -16.84 -3.39 -7.34
C ASN A 78 -16.78 -4.58 -6.38
N LYS A 79 -16.13 -5.68 -6.77
CA LYS A 79 -15.88 -6.85 -5.91
C LYS A 79 -14.99 -6.48 -4.73
N TYR A 80 -13.94 -5.71 -4.95
CA TYR A 80 -13.07 -5.19 -3.90
C TYR A 80 -13.85 -4.34 -2.90
N LEU A 81 -14.67 -3.38 -3.38
CA LEU A 81 -15.53 -2.57 -2.53
C LEU A 81 -16.48 -3.43 -1.67
N LYS A 82 -17.03 -4.50 -2.24
CA LYS A 82 -17.87 -5.46 -1.51
C LYS A 82 -17.09 -6.21 -0.43
N LYS A 83 -15.81 -6.55 -0.69
CA LYS A 83 -14.93 -7.18 0.31
C LYS A 83 -14.64 -6.23 1.47
N ILE A 84 -14.18 -5.00 1.19
CA ILE A 84 -13.85 -4.03 2.24
C ILE A 84 -15.07 -3.57 3.04
N SER A 85 -16.27 -3.61 2.47
CA SER A 85 -17.52 -3.28 3.19
C SER A 85 -17.85 -4.25 4.33
N LYS A 86 -17.26 -5.44 4.31
CA LYS A 86 -17.44 -6.49 5.33
C LYS A 86 -16.37 -6.43 6.42
N LEU A 87 -15.31 -5.64 6.23
CA LEU A 87 -14.25 -5.51 7.23
C LEU A 87 -14.79 -4.84 8.48
N THR A 88 -14.54 -5.47 9.60
CA THR A 88 -14.97 -5.00 10.92
C THR A 88 -13.74 -4.90 11.82
N ILE A 89 -13.86 -4.05 12.82
CA ILE A 89 -12.91 -3.88 13.93
C ILE A 89 -13.65 -4.10 15.23
N VAL A 90 -12.93 -4.49 16.26
CA VAL A 90 -13.46 -4.58 17.61
C VAL A 90 -12.99 -3.35 18.39
N GLU A 91 -13.92 -2.53 18.84
CA GLU A 91 -13.66 -1.36 19.68
C GLU A 91 -14.60 -1.42 20.89
N ASN A 92 -14.03 -1.37 22.10
CA ASN A 92 -14.79 -1.48 23.36
C ASN A 92 -15.72 -2.71 23.36
N ASN A 93 -15.22 -3.87 22.96
CA ASN A 93 -15.96 -5.14 22.83
C ASN A 93 -17.15 -5.11 21.83
N LYS A 94 -17.23 -4.09 20.97
CA LYS A 94 -18.26 -4.00 19.93
C LYS A 94 -17.65 -4.07 18.54
N LYS A 95 -18.25 -4.88 17.66
CA LYS A 95 -17.87 -4.93 16.24
C LYS A 95 -18.35 -3.66 15.54
N LYS A 96 -17.41 -2.89 14.98
CA LYS A 96 -17.68 -1.74 14.11
C LYS A 96 -17.15 -1.99 12.71
N LYS A 97 -17.72 -1.36 11.70
CA LYS A 97 -17.18 -1.39 10.34
C LYS A 97 -15.88 -0.58 10.27
N LEU A 98 -14.86 -1.13 9.64
CA LEU A 98 -13.58 -0.44 9.42
C LEU A 98 -13.78 0.83 8.57
N TYR A 99 -14.57 0.73 7.50
CA TYR A 99 -14.93 1.89 6.67
C TYR A 99 -16.29 2.43 7.07
N SER A 100 -16.35 3.73 7.33
CA SER A 100 -17.57 4.43 7.75
C SER A 100 -18.65 4.47 6.66
N ASN A 101 -19.90 4.76 7.06
CA ASN A 101 -20.98 4.98 6.10
C ASN A 101 -20.69 6.16 5.15
N ILE A 102 -19.88 7.13 5.60
CA ILE A 102 -19.45 8.26 4.77
C ILE A 102 -18.62 7.75 3.59
N PHE A 103 -17.70 6.78 3.81
CA PHE A 103 -16.94 6.15 2.73
C PHE A 103 -17.87 5.62 1.64
N PHE A 104 -18.88 4.82 2.01
CA PHE A 104 -19.78 4.21 1.03
C PHE A 104 -20.69 5.21 0.32
N LYS A 105 -21.07 6.31 0.99
CA LYS A 105 -21.78 7.43 0.36
C LYS A 105 -20.91 8.14 -0.68
N GLU A 106 -19.66 8.42 -0.32
CA GLU A 106 -18.73 9.12 -1.19
C GLU A 106 -18.28 8.23 -2.37
N ILE A 107 -18.13 6.92 -2.18
CA ILE A 107 -17.80 6.00 -3.28
C ILE A 107 -18.92 5.95 -4.34
N LYS A 108 -20.19 6.01 -3.94
CA LYS A 108 -21.31 6.08 -4.89
C LYS A 108 -21.23 7.36 -5.75
N LYS A 109 -20.90 8.50 -5.13
CA LYS A 109 -20.72 9.78 -5.85
C LYS A 109 -19.51 9.74 -6.77
N PHE A 110 -18.39 9.19 -6.27
CA PHE A 110 -17.16 9.03 -7.01
C PHE A 110 -17.38 8.21 -8.29
N LYS A 111 -18.01 7.02 -8.16
CA LYS A 111 -18.32 6.16 -9.30
C LYS A 111 -19.11 6.87 -10.41
N LYS A 112 -20.10 7.70 -10.03
CA LYS A 112 -20.87 8.50 -11.00
C LYS A 112 -20.03 9.54 -11.75
N LYS A 113 -18.96 10.04 -11.11
CA LYS A 113 -18.11 11.10 -11.66
C LYS A 113 -17.00 10.62 -12.56
N ILE A 114 -16.56 9.35 -12.36
CA ILE A 114 -15.45 8.76 -13.13
C ILE A 114 -15.90 7.97 -14.36
N ILE A 115 -17.20 7.74 -14.51
CA ILE A 115 -17.79 7.03 -15.64
C ILE A 115 -18.55 8.02 -16.51
N LYS A 116 -18.13 8.14 -17.79
CA LYS A 116 -18.78 8.98 -18.79
C LYS A 116 -20.07 8.33 -19.29
N SER A 117 -20.02 7.04 -19.59
CA SER A 117 -21.18 6.26 -20.02
C SER A 117 -21.00 4.79 -19.67
N SER A 118 -22.11 4.05 -19.58
CA SER A 118 -22.07 2.63 -19.32
C SER A 118 -23.28 1.92 -19.89
N TYR A 119 -23.11 0.64 -20.22
CA TYR A 119 -24.17 -0.26 -20.65
C TYR A 119 -23.89 -1.66 -20.14
N TYR A 120 -24.90 -2.53 -20.12
CA TYR A 120 -24.70 -3.94 -19.79
C TYR A 120 -24.45 -4.74 -21.05
N GLY A 121 -23.38 -5.54 -21.08
CA GLY A 121 -22.97 -6.31 -22.22
C GLY A 121 -22.06 -7.49 -21.88
N LEU A 122 -21.77 -8.30 -22.88
CA LEU A 122 -20.80 -9.38 -22.77
C LEU A 122 -19.44 -8.90 -23.27
N PRO A 123 -18.39 -8.90 -22.42
CA PRO A 123 -17.05 -8.65 -22.90
C PRO A 123 -16.64 -9.64 -23.99
N GLN A 124 -15.90 -9.17 -24.99
CA GLN A 124 -15.24 -10.04 -25.96
C GLN A 124 -14.42 -11.10 -25.20
N PHE A 125 -14.26 -12.28 -25.71
CA PHE A 125 -13.59 -13.39 -25.02
C PHE A 125 -14.25 -13.91 -23.73
N HIS A 126 -15.42 -13.44 -23.35
CA HIS A 126 -16.18 -14.01 -22.22
C HIS A 126 -16.27 -15.54 -22.30
N ARG A 127 -16.41 -16.09 -23.51
CA ARG A 127 -16.50 -17.54 -23.76
C ARG A 127 -15.25 -18.33 -23.37
N LEU A 128 -14.06 -17.71 -23.37
CA LEU A 128 -12.81 -18.40 -23.03
C LEU A 128 -12.76 -18.81 -21.56
N GLY A 129 -13.37 -18.04 -20.66
CA GLY A 129 -13.46 -18.34 -19.24
C GLY A 129 -14.59 -19.28 -18.84
N LEU A 130 -15.46 -19.69 -19.76
CA LEU A 130 -16.58 -20.59 -19.47
C LEU A 130 -16.10 -22.04 -19.39
N ASN A 131 -16.52 -22.77 -18.35
CA ASN A 131 -16.37 -24.21 -18.28
C ASN A 131 -17.31 -24.92 -19.29
N LYS A 132 -17.16 -26.26 -19.47
CA LYS A 132 -17.94 -27.02 -20.45
C LYS A 132 -19.47 -26.91 -20.23
N LYS A 133 -19.92 -26.93 -18.97
CA LYS A 133 -21.36 -26.82 -18.63
C LYS A 133 -21.87 -25.40 -18.97
N ASP A 134 -21.14 -24.39 -18.64
CA ASP A 134 -21.50 -22.98 -18.94
C ASP A 134 -21.48 -22.71 -20.45
N LYS A 135 -20.57 -23.34 -21.21
CA LYS A 135 -20.55 -23.26 -22.68
C LYS A 135 -21.79 -23.91 -23.30
N LEU A 136 -22.23 -25.04 -22.76
CA LEU A 136 -23.45 -25.72 -23.21
C LEU A 136 -24.71 -24.90 -22.88
N LEU A 137 -24.82 -24.45 -21.63
CA LEU A 137 -25.90 -23.56 -21.19
C LEU A 137 -25.90 -22.25 -22.03
N TRP A 138 -24.76 -21.73 -22.35
CA TRP A 138 -24.64 -20.52 -23.19
C TRP A 138 -25.17 -20.80 -24.63
N LYS A 139 -24.84 -21.94 -25.21
CA LYS A 139 -25.39 -22.35 -26.53
C LYS A 139 -26.91 -22.45 -26.51
N ILE A 140 -27.49 -23.02 -25.46
CA ILE A 140 -28.95 -23.20 -25.30
C ILE A 140 -29.62 -21.84 -25.05
N THR A 141 -29.07 -21.04 -24.14
CA THR A 141 -29.64 -19.75 -23.72
C THR A 141 -29.36 -18.60 -24.70
N ASN A 142 -28.50 -18.82 -25.70
CA ASN A 142 -28.23 -17.81 -26.72
C ASN A 142 -29.46 -17.45 -27.56
N ARG A 143 -30.46 -18.33 -27.58
CA ARG A 143 -31.78 -18.08 -28.18
C ARG A 143 -32.68 -17.17 -27.33
N PHE A 144 -32.40 -17.05 -26.02
CA PHE A 144 -33.20 -16.25 -25.08
C PHE A 144 -32.35 -15.13 -24.45
N ARG A 145 -32.42 -13.91 -24.99
CA ARG A 145 -31.65 -12.75 -24.50
C ARG A 145 -31.81 -12.48 -23.00
N SER A 146 -32.97 -12.76 -22.43
CA SER A 146 -33.28 -12.54 -21.02
C SER A 146 -32.44 -13.43 -20.06
N ALA A 147 -32.11 -14.65 -20.46
CA ALA A 147 -31.31 -15.57 -19.64
C ALA A 147 -29.80 -15.21 -19.60
N GLN A 148 -29.35 -14.35 -20.50
CA GLN A 148 -27.93 -13.91 -20.56
C GLN A 148 -27.61 -12.72 -19.68
N GLN A 149 -28.61 -11.99 -19.19
CA GLN A 149 -28.42 -10.75 -18.44
C GLN A 149 -27.64 -10.94 -17.12
N SER A 150 -27.76 -12.12 -16.49
CA SER A 150 -27.01 -12.44 -15.26
C SER A 150 -25.48 -12.55 -15.45
N LYS A 151 -25.02 -12.75 -16.70
CA LYS A 151 -23.59 -12.86 -17.06
C LYS A 151 -23.03 -11.58 -17.69
N PHE A 152 -23.85 -10.54 -17.84
CA PHE A 152 -23.41 -9.27 -18.39
C PHE A 152 -22.57 -8.52 -17.35
N LEU A 153 -21.45 -7.98 -17.82
CA LEU A 153 -20.70 -6.99 -17.06
C LEU A 153 -21.22 -5.60 -17.38
N GLN A 154 -21.04 -4.70 -16.43
CA GLN A 154 -21.20 -3.28 -16.71
C GLN A 154 -20.01 -2.83 -17.55
N MET A 155 -20.23 -2.70 -18.85
CA MET A 155 -19.29 -2.12 -19.78
C MET A 155 -19.24 -0.61 -19.48
N VAL A 156 -18.04 -0.08 -19.22
CA VAL A 156 -17.88 1.31 -18.80
C VAL A 156 -16.90 2.05 -19.71
N LEU A 157 -17.22 3.30 -20.02
CA LEU A 157 -16.30 4.23 -20.63
C LEU A 157 -15.91 5.27 -19.57
N PRO A 158 -14.63 5.35 -19.19
CA PRO A 158 -14.18 6.33 -18.20
C PRO A 158 -14.24 7.76 -18.77
N VAL A 159 -14.24 8.73 -17.87
CA VAL A 159 -13.95 10.13 -18.18
C VAL A 159 -12.48 10.29 -18.63
N ASP A 160 -12.06 11.47 -19.05
CA ASP A 160 -10.64 11.71 -19.34
C ASP A 160 -9.73 11.51 -18.10
N GLU A 161 -8.45 11.22 -18.33
CA GLU A 161 -7.48 10.87 -17.29
C GLU A 161 -7.32 11.97 -16.23
N LYS A 162 -7.30 13.24 -16.66
CA LYS A 162 -7.16 14.40 -15.76
C LYS A 162 -8.37 14.54 -14.82
N THR A 163 -9.56 14.38 -15.35
CA THR A 163 -10.81 14.39 -14.57
C THR A 163 -10.83 13.23 -13.58
N PHE A 164 -10.44 12.02 -14.01
CA PHE A 164 -10.36 10.86 -13.12
C PHE A 164 -9.40 11.11 -11.94
N ILE A 165 -8.18 11.59 -12.22
CA ILE A 165 -7.19 11.88 -11.17
C ILE A 165 -7.73 12.95 -10.21
N ASN A 166 -8.33 14.03 -10.72
CA ASN A 166 -8.86 15.10 -9.88
C ASN A 166 -10.01 14.62 -8.97
N GLU A 167 -10.94 13.84 -9.50
CA GLU A 167 -12.05 13.31 -8.70
C GLU A 167 -11.55 12.23 -7.71
N SER A 168 -10.52 11.46 -8.07
CA SER A 168 -9.88 10.52 -7.17
C SER A 168 -9.20 11.22 -5.99
N ILE A 169 -8.47 12.32 -6.24
CA ILE A 169 -7.86 13.13 -5.18
C ILE A 169 -8.94 13.68 -4.23
N LYS A 170 -10.01 14.25 -4.77
CA LYS A 170 -11.12 14.76 -3.95
C LYS A 170 -11.76 13.66 -3.09
N PHE A 171 -11.96 12.49 -3.69
CA PHE A 171 -12.53 11.34 -3.00
C PHE A 171 -11.61 10.84 -1.88
N VAL A 172 -10.32 10.59 -2.17
CA VAL A 172 -9.35 10.12 -1.18
C VAL A 172 -9.19 11.12 -0.03
N ASP A 173 -9.08 12.41 -0.33
CA ASP A 173 -9.02 13.46 0.70
C ASP A 173 -10.24 13.41 1.62
N LYS A 174 -11.43 13.30 1.04
CA LYS A 174 -12.69 13.29 1.80
C LYS A 174 -12.81 12.06 2.70
N VAL A 175 -12.41 10.91 2.19
CA VAL A 175 -12.40 9.65 2.95
C VAL A 175 -11.41 9.72 4.10
N LEU A 176 -10.17 10.13 3.85
CA LEU A 176 -9.15 10.24 4.89
C LEU A 176 -9.58 11.20 6.00
N TYR A 177 -10.11 12.38 5.64
CA TYR A 177 -10.59 13.34 6.64
C TYR A 177 -11.84 12.89 7.40
N SER A 178 -12.66 12.02 6.82
CA SER A 178 -13.82 11.46 7.51
C SER A 178 -13.45 10.40 8.55
N GLN A 179 -12.26 9.83 8.46
CA GLN A 179 -11.75 8.81 9.38
C GLN A 179 -10.94 9.40 10.55
N VAL A 180 -10.59 10.69 10.49
CA VAL A 180 -9.83 11.34 11.58
C VAL A 180 -10.71 12.24 12.43
N ILE A 181 -10.64 12.06 13.74
CA ILE A 181 -11.43 12.81 14.70
C ILE A 181 -10.96 14.27 14.75
N ASN A 182 -9.64 14.49 14.76
CA ASN A 182 -9.04 15.84 14.78
C ASN A 182 -8.53 16.25 13.39
N LYS A 183 -9.34 17.04 12.68
CA LYS A 183 -9.08 17.50 11.30
C LYS A 183 -7.94 18.52 11.15
N ARG A 184 -7.30 18.93 12.25
CA ARG A 184 -6.22 19.95 12.24
C ARG A 184 -4.81 19.35 12.28
N LYS A 185 -4.67 18.02 12.16
CA LYS A 185 -3.38 17.32 12.19
C LYS A 185 -2.96 16.84 10.80
N ASN A 186 -1.66 16.72 10.59
CA ASN A 186 -1.11 16.01 9.44
C ASN A 186 -1.48 14.52 9.51
N ILE A 187 -1.58 13.89 8.36
CA ILE A 187 -1.96 12.47 8.28
C ILE A 187 -0.72 11.65 7.95
N VAL A 188 -0.47 10.58 8.71
CA VAL A 188 0.50 9.55 8.35
C VAL A 188 -0.20 8.26 7.97
N ILE A 189 0.23 7.64 6.87
CA ILE A 189 -0.36 6.43 6.29
C ILE A 189 0.75 5.38 6.18
N ASP A 190 0.59 4.26 6.88
CA ASP A 190 1.54 3.15 6.76
C ASP A 190 1.29 2.36 5.48
N GLN A 191 2.37 1.95 4.80
CA GLN A 191 2.36 1.13 3.58
C GLN A 191 1.38 1.64 2.50
N GLY A 192 1.15 2.96 2.46
CA GLY A 192 0.17 3.57 1.55
C GLY A 192 0.68 3.82 0.12
N ALA A 193 1.90 3.38 -0.20
CA ALA A 193 2.51 3.51 -1.52
C ALA A 193 3.19 2.21 -1.94
N ASN A 194 3.27 1.99 -3.24
CA ASN A 194 4.12 0.93 -3.79
C ASN A 194 5.58 1.35 -3.70
N PHE A 195 6.40 0.50 -3.11
CA PHE A 195 7.80 0.79 -2.90
C PHE A 195 8.60 0.95 -4.20
N TRP A 196 8.21 0.23 -5.25
CA TRP A 196 8.85 0.26 -6.57
C TRP A 196 8.32 1.37 -7.51
N GLU A 197 7.14 1.91 -7.25
CA GLU A 197 6.51 3.00 -8.02
C GLU A 197 5.82 3.99 -7.07
N PRO A 198 6.58 4.63 -6.16
CA PRO A 198 5.97 5.40 -5.07
C PRO A 198 5.20 6.63 -5.56
N GLU A 199 5.69 7.32 -6.60
CA GLU A 199 5.01 8.51 -7.11
C GLU A 199 3.74 8.16 -7.87
N LEU A 200 3.80 7.16 -8.75
CA LEU A 200 2.63 6.70 -9.50
C LEU A 200 1.55 6.16 -8.57
N SER A 201 1.94 5.32 -7.61
CA SER A 201 0.98 4.74 -6.66
C SER A 201 0.34 5.76 -5.71
N THR A 202 0.86 6.96 -5.65
CA THR A 202 0.37 8.03 -4.78
C THR A 202 -0.19 9.24 -5.51
N ILE A 203 -0.46 9.15 -6.82
CA ILE A 203 -1.01 10.28 -7.62
C ILE A 203 -2.35 10.79 -7.09
N PHE A 204 -3.09 9.93 -6.38
CA PHE A 204 -4.40 10.25 -5.80
C PHE A 204 -4.35 10.94 -4.43
N TYR A 205 -3.17 11.20 -3.88
CA TYR A 205 -3.02 11.99 -2.66
C TYR A 205 -2.60 13.41 -2.97
N SER A 206 -3.37 14.39 -2.46
CA SER A 206 -2.96 15.80 -2.49
C SER A 206 -1.93 16.09 -1.39
N ASN A 207 -1.08 17.11 -1.56
CA ASN A 207 -0.11 17.59 -0.57
C ASN A 207 0.60 16.46 0.18
N LYS A 208 1.39 15.66 -0.54
CA LYS A 208 2.02 14.45 -0.04
C LYS A 208 3.52 14.54 0.07
N LYS A 209 4.08 13.77 1.01
CA LYS A 209 5.48 13.37 1.09
C LYS A 209 5.55 11.86 1.28
N ILE A 210 6.50 11.22 0.62
CA ILE A 210 6.66 9.76 0.59
C ILE A 210 7.97 9.42 1.28
N ILE A 211 7.92 8.50 2.22
CA ILE A 211 9.07 7.99 2.94
C ILE A 211 9.27 6.52 2.53
N LEU A 212 10.33 6.26 1.81
CA LEU A 212 10.75 4.89 1.49
C LEU A 212 11.73 4.40 2.54
N ILE A 213 11.49 3.25 3.09
CA ILE A 213 12.36 2.66 4.11
C ILE A 213 13.02 1.41 3.51
N THR A 214 14.35 1.38 3.56
CA THR A 214 15.16 0.20 3.23
C THR A 214 15.81 -0.33 4.49
N ARG A 215 16.10 -1.62 4.49
CA ARG A 215 16.74 -2.32 5.61
C ARG A 215 17.79 -3.30 5.08
N ASP A 216 18.74 -3.66 5.92
CA ASP A 216 19.72 -4.68 5.60
C ASP A 216 19.04 -5.99 5.15
N PRO A 217 19.38 -6.54 3.98
CA PRO A 217 18.72 -7.73 3.44
C PRO A 217 18.82 -8.94 4.36
N ARG A 218 19.87 -9.09 5.17
CA ARG A 218 19.99 -10.16 6.16
C ARG A 218 18.90 -10.04 7.22
N SER A 219 18.66 -8.84 7.72
CA SER A 219 17.62 -8.57 8.71
C SER A 219 16.21 -8.73 8.17
N ILE A 220 16.00 -8.40 6.88
CA ILE A 220 14.72 -8.63 6.20
C ILE A 220 14.46 -10.14 6.10
N PHE A 221 15.42 -10.91 5.55
CA PHE A 221 15.26 -12.36 5.41
C PHE A 221 15.05 -13.04 6.75
N ALA A 222 15.83 -12.67 7.79
CA ALA A 222 15.64 -13.18 9.15
C ALA A 222 14.22 -12.87 9.69
N SER A 223 13.68 -11.70 9.38
CA SER A 223 12.33 -11.34 9.79
C SER A 223 11.25 -12.13 9.04
N MET A 224 11.44 -12.40 7.76
CA MET A 224 10.54 -13.23 6.95
C MET A 224 10.55 -14.68 7.46
N LYS A 225 11.75 -15.23 7.69
CA LYS A 225 11.96 -16.61 8.18
C LYS A 225 11.34 -16.81 9.55
N SER A 226 11.62 -15.91 10.51
CA SER A 226 11.10 -16.04 11.89
C SER A 226 9.58 -15.87 11.98
N ARG A 227 8.96 -15.12 11.08
CA ARG A 227 7.49 -14.98 11.04
C ARG A 227 6.79 -16.07 10.24
N LYS A 228 7.54 -17.00 9.62
CA LYS A 228 6.99 -18.02 8.71
C LYS A 228 6.07 -17.40 7.66
N SER A 229 6.48 -16.26 7.12
CA SER A 229 5.63 -15.46 6.24
C SER A 229 5.32 -16.20 4.94
N LEU A 230 4.04 -16.39 4.65
CA LEU A 230 3.57 -16.96 3.38
C LEU A 230 3.53 -15.92 2.24
N SER A 231 3.52 -14.64 2.58
CA SER A 231 3.45 -13.55 1.59
C SER A 231 4.80 -13.16 1.01
N TYR A 232 5.90 -13.68 1.57
CA TYR A 232 7.27 -13.32 1.19
C TYR A 232 8.18 -14.55 1.20
N PRO A 233 9.29 -14.56 0.44
CA PRO A 233 10.15 -15.72 0.27
C PRO A 233 11.06 -15.99 1.48
N GLY A 234 10.48 -16.09 2.68
CA GLY A 234 11.23 -16.36 3.92
C GLY A 234 11.72 -17.79 4.11
N HIS A 235 11.29 -18.72 3.26
CA HIS A 235 11.62 -20.14 3.32
C HIS A 235 12.83 -20.54 2.44
N ASN A 236 13.22 -19.69 1.48
CA ASN A 236 14.31 -19.98 0.55
C ASN A 236 15.18 -18.74 0.29
N VAL A 237 16.46 -18.84 0.65
CA VAL A 237 17.40 -17.72 0.55
C VAL A 237 17.70 -17.31 -0.89
N ASN A 238 17.75 -18.26 -1.85
CA ASN A 238 18.01 -17.94 -3.25
C ASN A 238 16.83 -17.16 -3.85
N ILE A 239 15.59 -17.64 -3.63
CA ILE A 239 14.38 -16.94 -4.07
C ILE A 239 14.30 -15.54 -3.42
N PHE A 240 14.69 -15.44 -2.15
CA PHE A 240 14.77 -14.14 -1.46
C PHE A 240 15.77 -13.19 -2.13
N ILE A 241 16.94 -13.67 -2.51
CA ILE A 241 17.96 -12.85 -3.18
C ILE A 241 17.44 -12.30 -4.51
N ASP A 242 16.84 -13.15 -5.34
CA ASP A 242 16.25 -12.76 -6.63
C ASP A 242 15.10 -11.75 -6.44
N TRP A 243 14.23 -12.03 -5.51
CA TRP A 243 13.13 -11.14 -5.12
C TRP A 243 13.65 -9.77 -4.67
N TYR A 244 14.66 -9.76 -3.78
CA TYR A 244 15.23 -8.51 -3.26
C TYR A 244 15.90 -7.69 -4.35
N GLN A 245 16.69 -8.33 -5.21
CA GLN A 245 17.36 -7.67 -6.35
C GLN A 245 16.33 -7.05 -7.31
N SER A 246 15.26 -7.77 -7.61
CA SER A 246 14.19 -7.30 -8.50
C SER A 246 13.49 -6.05 -7.96
N ILE A 247 13.25 -6.01 -6.66
CA ILE A 247 12.60 -4.85 -6.02
C ILE A 247 13.54 -3.66 -5.93
N ILE A 248 14.78 -3.89 -5.42
CA ILE A 248 15.69 -2.78 -5.13
C ILE A 248 16.22 -2.11 -6.40
N SER A 249 16.27 -2.83 -7.52
CA SER A 249 16.68 -2.26 -8.81
C SER A 249 15.73 -1.16 -9.27
N LYS A 250 14.44 -1.29 -8.99
CA LYS A 250 13.40 -0.32 -9.36
C LYS A 250 13.47 0.97 -8.54
N ILE A 251 14.01 0.93 -7.32
CA ILE A 251 14.11 2.11 -6.43
C ILE A 251 15.10 3.15 -6.94
N ARG A 252 16.12 2.75 -7.70
CA ARG A 252 17.14 3.67 -8.19
C ARG A 252 16.59 4.78 -9.07
N ALA A 253 15.46 4.55 -9.72
CA ALA A 253 14.80 5.54 -10.57
C ALA A 253 14.25 6.75 -9.78
N PHE A 254 13.94 6.59 -8.49
CA PHE A 254 13.22 7.62 -7.70
C PHE A 254 14.11 8.50 -6.82
N LYS A 255 15.43 8.33 -6.85
CA LYS A 255 16.37 9.05 -5.96
C LYS A 255 16.35 10.58 -6.07
N LYS A 256 15.75 11.15 -7.09
CA LYS A 256 15.79 12.60 -7.35
C LYS A 256 14.46 13.34 -7.13
N SER A 257 13.41 12.66 -6.68
CA SER A 257 12.14 13.34 -6.47
C SER A 257 12.15 14.19 -5.20
N LYS A 258 11.70 15.44 -5.32
CA LYS A 258 11.52 16.37 -4.18
C LYS A 258 10.45 15.92 -3.17
N ASN A 259 9.64 14.93 -3.54
CA ASN A 259 8.57 14.41 -2.70
C ASN A 259 8.89 13.06 -2.08
N VAL A 260 10.04 12.46 -2.39
CA VAL A 260 10.44 11.14 -1.91
C VAL A 260 11.72 11.24 -1.09
N LEU A 261 11.70 10.72 0.13
CA LEU A 261 12.86 10.56 1.00
C LEU A 261 13.14 9.08 1.22
N LEU A 262 14.38 8.66 0.98
CA LEU A 262 14.85 7.31 1.29
C LEU A 262 15.53 7.28 2.66
N ILE A 263 15.00 6.47 3.56
CA ILE A 263 15.56 6.23 4.90
C ILE A 263 16.15 4.82 4.96
N LYS A 264 17.34 4.71 5.52
CA LYS A 264 17.96 3.44 5.89
C LYS A 264 17.59 3.11 7.33
N TYR A 265 16.92 1.99 7.57
CA TYR A 265 16.42 1.58 8.87
C TYR A 265 17.50 1.59 9.96
N GLU A 266 18.62 0.92 9.71
CA GLU A 266 19.71 0.80 10.67
C GLU A 266 20.33 2.18 10.98
N LYS A 267 20.50 3.03 9.95
CA LYS A 267 21.04 4.38 10.14
C LYS A 267 20.10 5.27 10.95
N PHE A 268 18.79 5.14 10.72
CA PHE A 268 17.79 5.89 11.47
C PHE A 268 17.81 5.54 12.96
N ILE A 269 18.08 4.27 13.29
CA ILE A 269 18.16 3.81 14.68
C ILE A 269 19.47 4.24 15.32
N ILE A 270 20.62 3.98 14.66
CA ILE A 270 21.95 4.21 15.23
C ILE A 270 22.22 5.71 15.38
N ASN A 271 21.82 6.49 14.38
CA ASN A 271 22.07 7.93 14.32
C ASN A 271 20.76 8.73 14.40
N HIS A 272 19.90 8.32 15.34
CA HIS A 272 18.51 8.79 15.45
C HIS A 272 18.39 10.31 15.47
N GLY A 273 19.21 10.99 16.27
CA GLY A 273 19.15 12.46 16.40
C GLY A 273 19.35 13.21 15.08
N ASN A 274 20.29 12.76 14.23
CA ASN A 274 20.55 13.39 12.94
C ASN A 274 19.55 12.97 11.86
N GLU A 275 19.20 11.70 11.82
CA GLU A 275 18.27 11.19 10.79
C GLU A 275 16.82 11.67 11.03
N SER A 276 16.40 11.81 12.29
CA SER A 276 15.11 12.43 12.62
C SER A 276 15.07 13.92 12.26
N LYS A 277 16.16 14.68 12.49
CA LYS A 277 16.27 16.08 12.04
C LYS A 277 16.13 16.18 10.50
N LYS A 278 16.77 15.29 9.74
CA LYS A 278 16.65 15.24 8.27
C LYS A 278 15.23 14.94 7.82
N LEU A 279 14.57 13.97 8.47
CA LEU A 279 13.17 13.65 8.21
C LEU A 279 12.27 14.87 8.44
N LEU A 280 12.37 15.53 9.59
CA LEU A 280 11.55 16.70 9.91
C LEU A 280 11.82 17.88 8.96
N LYS A 281 13.09 18.12 8.59
CA LYS A 281 13.45 19.12 7.56
C LYS A 281 12.80 18.81 6.21
N PHE A 282 12.84 17.54 5.76
CA PHE A 282 12.18 17.11 4.53
C PHE A 282 10.67 17.33 4.57
N LEU A 283 10.04 17.06 5.70
CA LEU A 283 8.61 17.29 5.94
C LEU A 283 8.26 18.77 6.14
N LYS A 284 9.25 19.66 6.28
CA LYS A 284 9.09 21.08 6.61
C LYS A 284 8.35 21.30 7.95
N ILE A 285 8.63 20.45 8.92
CA ILE A 285 8.03 20.48 10.24
C ILE A 285 9.04 21.02 11.25
N LYS A 286 8.61 21.96 12.10
CA LYS A 286 9.42 22.46 13.20
C LYS A 286 9.62 21.36 14.24
N LYS A 287 10.78 21.36 14.90
CA LYS A 287 11.05 20.48 16.04
C LYS A 287 10.09 20.90 17.16
N ILE A 288 9.08 20.11 17.44
CA ILE A 288 8.18 20.28 18.56
C ILE A 288 8.48 19.20 19.59
N ASP A 289 8.24 19.51 20.82
CA ASP A 289 8.50 18.85 22.10
C ASP A 289 8.53 17.32 22.17
N LYS A 290 9.01 16.87 23.31
CA LYS A 290 9.24 15.50 23.80
C LYS A 290 8.50 14.41 23.00
N ASN A 291 9.30 13.68 22.24
CA ASN A 291 8.85 12.47 21.57
C ASN A 291 9.02 11.31 22.58
N ILE A 292 7.95 10.62 22.88
CA ILE A 292 7.92 9.44 23.78
C ILE A 292 8.46 8.20 23.05
N PHE A 293 8.69 8.32 21.75
CA PHE A 293 9.13 7.21 20.89
C PHE A 293 10.40 6.55 21.42
N ASN A 294 10.29 5.29 21.83
CA ASN A 294 11.41 4.50 22.32
C ASN A 294 12.12 3.80 21.16
N ILE A 295 13.31 4.33 20.80
CA ILE A 295 14.14 3.76 19.73
C ILE A 295 14.76 2.42 20.11
N ASP A 296 14.93 2.13 21.42
CA ASP A 296 15.62 0.93 21.90
C ASP A 296 14.87 -0.37 21.59
N ASP A 297 13.55 -0.31 21.52
CA ASP A 297 12.75 -1.46 21.07
C ASP A 297 13.06 -1.85 19.62
N SER A 298 13.42 -0.88 18.80
CA SER A 298 13.81 -1.11 17.41
C SER A 298 15.27 -1.58 17.26
N ARG A 299 16.16 -1.25 18.20
CA ARG A 299 17.57 -1.69 18.21
C ARG A 299 17.71 -3.22 18.24
N LYS A 300 16.85 -3.90 18.99
CA LYS A 300 16.81 -5.38 19.07
C LYS A 300 16.66 -6.04 17.69
N ASN A 301 16.09 -5.33 16.73
CA ASN A 301 15.84 -5.84 15.39
C ASN A 301 17.01 -5.67 14.42
N ILE A 302 18.03 -4.86 14.75
CA ILE A 302 19.20 -4.65 13.88
C ILE A 302 19.98 -5.96 13.72
N TYR A 303 20.23 -6.68 14.82
CA TYR A 303 21.04 -7.90 14.83
C TYR A 303 20.21 -9.19 14.73
N LYS A 304 18.97 -9.09 14.28
CA LYS A 304 18.08 -10.27 14.20
C LYS A 304 18.66 -11.39 13.33
N ALA A 305 19.41 -11.02 12.30
CA ALA A 305 20.04 -11.99 11.39
C ALA A 305 21.04 -12.90 12.09
N ASP A 306 21.79 -12.41 13.07
CA ASP A 306 22.78 -13.22 13.79
C ASP A 306 22.14 -14.32 14.64
N LYS A 307 20.89 -14.13 15.07
CA LYS A 307 20.12 -15.07 15.87
C LYS A 307 19.31 -16.07 15.06
N VAL A 308 18.96 -15.73 13.81
CA VAL A 308 17.96 -16.48 13.04
C VAL A 308 18.55 -17.22 11.85
N LEU A 309 19.59 -16.62 11.21
CA LEU A 309 20.16 -17.17 9.98
C LEU A 309 21.29 -18.15 10.26
N THR A 310 21.36 -19.21 9.45
CA THR A 310 22.53 -20.08 9.41
C THR A 310 23.73 -19.34 8.81
N LYS A 311 24.94 -19.80 9.13
CA LYS A 311 26.18 -19.25 8.54
C LYS A 311 26.15 -19.27 7.02
N LYS A 312 25.62 -20.35 6.41
CA LYS A 312 25.48 -20.51 4.95
C LYS A 312 24.54 -19.48 4.33
N GLU A 313 23.34 -19.28 4.92
CA GLU A 313 22.37 -18.29 4.46
C GLU A 313 22.93 -16.86 4.54
N LYS A 314 23.57 -16.55 5.68
CA LYS A 314 24.17 -15.24 5.92
C LYS A 314 25.27 -14.95 4.89
N HIS A 315 26.20 -15.91 4.69
CA HIS A 315 27.28 -15.78 3.71
C HIS A 315 26.74 -15.59 2.27
N LEU A 316 25.70 -16.34 1.90
CA LEU A 316 25.12 -16.23 0.55
C LEU A 316 24.51 -14.84 0.32
N ILE A 317 23.76 -14.30 1.29
CA ILE A 317 23.21 -12.94 1.22
C ILE A 317 24.34 -11.90 1.16
N GLU A 318 25.36 -12.04 1.98
CA GLU A 318 26.51 -11.11 2.03
C GLU A 318 27.27 -11.08 0.72
N THR A 319 27.44 -12.22 0.06
CA THR A 319 28.11 -12.32 -1.24
C THR A 319 27.25 -11.74 -2.37
N LYS A 320 26.01 -12.19 -2.50
CA LYS A 320 25.13 -11.83 -3.61
C LYS A 320 24.53 -10.42 -3.50
N LEU A 321 24.34 -9.93 -2.28
CA LEU A 321 23.73 -8.62 -2.00
C LEU A 321 24.70 -7.64 -1.34
N LYS A 322 26.02 -7.83 -1.50
CA LYS A 322 27.10 -7.03 -0.87
C LYS A 322 26.86 -5.51 -0.95
N LYS A 323 26.42 -5.00 -2.09
CA LYS A 323 26.17 -3.55 -2.32
C LYS A 323 24.95 -2.97 -1.59
N TYR A 324 24.13 -3.82 -0.99
CA TYR A 324 22.90 -3.42 -0.28
C TYR A 324 23.00 -3.59 1.23
N LEU A 325 24.11 -4.13 1.72
CA LEU A 325 24.34 -4.30 3.15
C LEU A 325 24.36 -2.92 3.83
N GLN A 326 23.69 -2.81 4.96
CA GLN A 326 23.52 -1.56 5.71
C GLN A 326 24.09 -1.63 7.13
N TRP A 327 24.51 -2.82 7.57
CA TRP A 327 25.11 -2.95 8.88
C TRP A 327 26.42 -2.17 8.93
N PRO A 328 26.65 -1.38 9.97
CA PRO A 328 27.97 -0.88 10.27
C PRO A 328 28.90 -2.10 10.44
N LYS A 329 30.07 -2.06 9.81
CA LYS A 329 31.15 -2.99 10.17
C LYS A 329 31.25 -2.92 11.68
N LYS A 330 31.31 -4.08 12.38
CA LYS A 330 31.53 -4.15 13.82
C LYS A 330 32.75 -3.29 14.18
N LYS A 331 32.56 -2.03 14.43
CA LYS A 331 33.44 -1.22 15.28
C LYS A 331 32.73 -1.22 16.62
N SER A 332 33.30 -1.98 17.51
CA SER A 332 33.17 -1.93 18.97
C SER A 332 32.07 -0.98 19.48
N ILE A 333 30.99 -1.56 19.94
CA ILE A 333 30.17 -0.99 21.00
C ILE A 333 30.82 -1.38 22.30
#